data_df785e5b3a268b51288eb915f898dfdb
#
_entry.id   df785e5b3a268b51288eb915f898dfdb
#
_cell.length_a   1.000
_cell.length_b   1.000
_cell.length_c   1.000
_cell.angle_alpha   90.00
_cell.angle_beta   90.00
_cell.angle_gamma   90.00
#
_symmetry.space_group_name_H-M   'P 1'
#
loop_
_entity.id
_entity.type
_entity.pdbx_description
1 polymer ?
#
loop_
_entity_poly.entity_id
_entity_poly.type
_entity_poly.pdbx_seq_one_letter_code
_entity_poly.pdbx_strand_id
1 'polypeptide(L)'
;MWKHGEGGPNIGLLGEYDALRNQGHACGHHMQTPAAIGAAAALKQALEAADTPVTLTVYGTPAEETFGGKINMADNGCFRELDVAIGTHATSMDAFVGGSSMALQSYIITFHGQSSHASGAPWKGRSAGDAMFLSFHGIECLREHVMDGTRMHYTVREAMGPSNVVPAKAVAGFTVRSNDNDYLQTLIPRVEKVFEGACMMTETTLEYKKHPQFAARIPNEPLAQAAKRVFDSLNIKTCDQLIRPSGGSTDFGNVSVMCPSVMIYLPFYDAPAHSDDWMKYGKSDYARRCLMGSTRATALLVLELLENPDCIREARSDFDRRTGAGK
;
A
#
# COMPACT_ATOMS: atom_id res chain seq x y z
N MET A 1 -9.50 7.43 20.47
CA MET A 1 -9.76 8.88 20.19
C MET A 1 -9.67 9.65 21.50
N TRP A 2 -9.02 10.80 21.47
CA TRP A 2 -8.96 11.78 22.54
C TRP A 2 -9.21 13.16 21.94
N LYS A 3 -10.06 13.98 22.58
CA LYS A 3 -10.40 15.33 22.15
C LYS A 3 -10.12 16.29 23.31
N HIS A 4 -9.50 17.44 22.99
CA HIS A 4 -9.31 18.54 23.92
C HIS A 4 -9.78 19.84 23.25
N GLY A 5 -10.58 20.62 23.96
CA GLY A 5 -11.15 21.87 23.43
C GLY A 5 -12.11 21.67 22.25
N GLU A 6 -12.48 22.77 21.61
CA GLU A 6 -13.37 22.80 20.44
C GLU A 6 -12.70 23.52 19.27
N GLY A 7 -13.00 23.09 18.03
CA GLY A 7 -12.56 23.76 16.80
C GLY A 7 -11.09 23.50 16.41
N GLY A 8 -10.39 22.59 17.10
CA GLY A 8 -9.05 22.14 16.70
C GLY A 8 -9.08 21.12 15.57
N PRO A 9 -7.93 20.87 14.90
CA PRO A 9 -7.84 19.91 13.81
C PRO A 9 -8.04 18.46 14.28
N ASN A 10 -8.51 17.61 13.38
CA ASN A 10 -8.68 16.17 13.57
C ASN A 10 -7.50 15.43 12.95
N ILE A 11 -6.60 14.89 13.77
CA ILE A 11 -5.37 14.26 13.33
C ILE A 11 -5.39 12.76 13.66
N GLY A 12 -5.18 11.95 12.62
CA GLY A 12 -5.07 10.50 12.71
C GLY A 12 -3.61 10.04 12.76
N LEU A 13 -3.27 9.24 13.77
CA LEU A 13 -1.97 8.54 13.87
C LEU A 13 -2.18 7.08 13.53
N LEU A 14 -1.58 6.62 12.43
CA LEU A 14 -1.79 5.27 11.92
C LEU A 14 -0.62 4.36 12.33
N GLY A 15 -0.93 3.17 12.81
CA GLY A 15 0.06 2.17 13.19
C GLY A 15 -0.34 0.78 12.69
N GLU A 16 0.48 0.24 11.82
CA GLU A 16 0.41 -1.15 11.41
C GLU A 16 0.94 -2.05 12.54
N TYR A 17 0.45 -3.30 12.60
CA TYR A 17 0.86 -4.26 13.64
C TYR A 17 0.82 -5.71 13.18
N ASP A 18 0.55 -5.96 11.90
CA ASP A 18 0.60 -7.29 11.31
C ASP A 18 2.03 -7.74 11.02
N ALA A 19 2.18 -8.99 10.62
CA ALA A 19 3.46 -9.62 10.36
C ALA A 19 3.38 -10.44 9.06
N LEU A 20 4.51 -10.57 8.40
CA LEU A 20 4.66 -11.43 7.23
C LEU A 20 4.42 -12.89 7.59
N ARG A 21 3.63 -13.56 6.77
CA ARG A 21 3.38 -14.99 6.94
C ARG A 21 4.69 -15.77 6.82
N ASN A 22 5.00 -16.60 7.82
CA ASN A 22 6.20 -17.42 7.94
C ASN A 22 7.53 -16.66 8.15
N GLN A 23 7.53 -15.32 8.17
CA GLN A 23 8.72 -14.49 8.41
C GLN A 23 8.60 -13.59 9.66
N GLY A 24 7.40 -13.50 10.27
CA GLY A 24 7.22 -12.63 11.42
C GLY A 24 7.34 -11.14 11.09
N HIS A 25 7.80 -10.32 12.03
CA HIS A 25 7.89 -8.87 11.89
C HIS A 25 9.10 -8.38 11.07
N ALA A 26 9.35 -8.98 9.91
CA ALA A 26 10.45 -8.60 9.04
C ALA A 26 10.17 -7.34 8.17
N CYS A 27 9.01 -6.68 8.35
CA CYS A 27 8.70 -5.35 7.80
C CYS A 27 8.77 -4.22 8.84
N GLY A 28 8.89 -4.56 10.13
CA GLY A 28 9.02 -3.57 11.18
C GLY A 28 7.70 -3.01 11.74
N HIS A 29 6.54 -3.56 11.37
CA HIS A 29 5.22 -3.08 11.81
C HIS A 29 5.03 -3.13 13.32
N HIS A 30 5.70 -4.03 14.03
CA HIS A 30 5.68 -4.08 15.50
C HIS A 30 6.20 -2.81 16.19
N MET A 31 6.87 -1.91 15.47
CA MET A 31 7.33 -0.62 15.98
C MET A 31 6.34 0.52 15.71
N GLN A 32 5.47 0.40 14.71
CA GLN A 32 4.61 1.50 14.27
C GLN A 32 3.49 1.81 15.26
N THR A 33 2.68 0.81 15.63
CA THR A 33 1.58 1.02 16.60
C THR A 33 2.09 1.52 17.96
N PRO A 34 3.16 0.95 18.56
CA PRO A 34 3.74 1.52 19.78
C PRO A 34 4.26 2.95 19.60
N ALA A 35 4.80 3.30 18.42
CA ALA A 35 5.24 4.67 18.15
C ALA A 35 4.05 5.65 18.12
N ALA A 36 2.97 5.29 17.44
CA ALA A 36 1.74 6.08 17.36
C ALA A 36 1.10 6.27 18.76
N ILE A 37 1.04 5.22 19.58
CA ILE A 37 0.51 5.28 20.95
C ILE A 37 1.42 6.15 21.82
N GLY A 38 2.74 5.98 21.75
CA GLY A 38 3.70 6.77 22.51
C GLY A 38 3.64 8.26 22.17
N ALA A 39 3.53 8.59 20.88
CA ALA A 39 3.34 9.96 20.41
C ALA A 39 2.03 10.56 20.92
N ALA A 40 0.91 9.83 20.82
CA ALA A 40 -0.39 10.28 21.32
C ALA A 40 -0.39 10.52 22.84
N ALA A 41 0.27 9.64 23.61
CA ALA A 41 0.39 9.79 25.07
C ALA A 41 1.20 11.04 25.47
N ALA A 42 2.33 11.29 24.80
CA ALA A 42 3.14 12.47 25.03
C ALA A 42 2.40 13.77 24.63
N LEU A 43 1.74 13.75 23.47
CA LEU A 43 0.94 14.87 22.98
C LEU A 43 -0.22 15.20 23.92
N LYS A 44 -0.93 14.21 24.42
CA LYS A 44 -2.02 14.42 25.37
C LYS A 44 -1.56 15.27 26.55
N GLN A 45 -0.44 14.91 27.20
CA GLN A 45 0.10 15.64 28.32
C GLN A 45 0.49 17.09 27.96
N ALA A 46 1.18 17.27 26.84
CA ALA A 46 1.65 18.58 26.40
C ALA A 46 0.48 19.52 26.01
N LEU A 47 -0.50 18.99 25.28
CA LEU A 47 -1.62 19.79 24.75
C LEU A 47 -2.67 20.13 25.81
N GLU A 48 -2.88 19.25 26.81
CA GLU A 48 -3.69 19.56 27.98
C GLU A 48 -3.05 20.71 28.79
N ALA A 49 -1.73 20.68 28.97
CA ALA A 49 -1.00 21.74 29.69
C ALA A 49 -0.99 23.08 28.95
N ALA A 50 -0.99 23.06 27.61
CA ALA A 50 -0.99 24.24 26.76
C ALA A 50 -2.40 24.72 26.38
N ASP A 51 -3.45 24.04 26.82
CA ASP A 51 -4.86 24.26 26.47
C ASP A 51 -5.11 24.39 24.96
N THR A 52 -4.44 23.54 24.16
CA THR A 52 -4.48 23.59 22.70
C THR A 52 -5.57 22.66 22.15
N PRO A 53 -6.58 23.20 21.44
CA PRO A 53 -7.67 22.39 20.90
C PRO A 53 -7.21 21.42 19.80
N VAL A 54 -7.55 20.14 19.92
CA VAL A 54 -7.23 19.09 18.92
C VAL A 54 -8.08 17.84 19.16
N THR A 55 -8.32 17.08 18.08
CA THR A 55 -8.78 15.71 18.15
C THR A 55 -7.67 14.79 17.66
N LEU A 56 -7.18 13.89 18.51
CA LEU A 56 -6.20 12.87 18.16
C LEU A 56 -6.85 11.50 18.17
N THR A 57 -6.70 10.77 17.07
CA THR A 57 -7.15 9.38 16.97
C THR A 57 -5.99 8.47 16.58
N VAL A 58 -5.72 7.45 17.39
CA VAL A 58 -4.79 6.38 17.00
C VAL A 58 -5.58 5.29 16.30
N TYR A 59 -5.21 4.98 15.08
CA TYR A 59 -5.77 3.91 14.27
C TYR A 59 -4.81 2.72 14.27
N GLY A 60 -5.23 1.59 14.87
CA GLY A 60 -4.56 0.31 14.63
C GLY A 60 -5.01 -0.23 13.26
N THR A 61 -4.07 -0.38 12.34
CA THR A 61 -4.35 -0.75 10.95
C THR A 61 -3.78 -2.13 10.64
N PRO A 62 -4.64 -3.18 10.62
CA PRO A 62 -4.22 -4.57 10.42
C PRO A 62 -3.98 -4.92 8.95
N ALA A 63 -3.28 -6.04 8.73
CA ALA A 63 -3.28 -6.79 7.46
C ALA A 63 -2.75 -6.03 6.23
N GLU A 64 -1.76 -5.14 6.42
CA GLU A 64 -1.09 -4.43 5.31
C GLU A 64 -0.46 -5.44 4.33
N GLU A 65 0.24 -6.45 4.86
CA GLU A 65 1.00 -7.46 4.13
C GLU A 65 0.13 -8.51 3.40
N THR A 66 -1.20 -8.42 3.51
CA THR A 66 -2.11 -9.43 2.95
C THR A 66 -3.20 -8.84 2.08
N PHE A 67 -4.30 -8.38 2.67
CA PHE A 67 -5.46 -7.89 1.92
C PHE A 67 -5.75 -6.40 2.12
N GLY A 68 -4.86 -5.67 2.79
CA GLY A 68 -4.97 -4.22 2.95
C GLY A 68 -6.11 -3.82 3.89
N GLY A 69 -5.89 -3.91 5.22
CA GLY A 69 -6.93 -3.55 6.20
C GLY A 69 -7.38 -2.10 6.09
N LYS A 70 -6.48 -1.18 5.70
CA LYS A 70 -6.83 0.23 5.50
C LYS A 70 -7.79 0.44 4.33
N ILE A 71 -7.85 -0.48 3.36
CA ILE A 71 -8.84 -0.43 2.27
C ILE A 71 -10.25 -0.54 2.86
N ASN A 72 -10.49 -1.59 3.67
CA ASN A 72 -11.78 -1.77 4.33
C ASN A 72 -12.12 -0.60 5.29
N MET A 73 -11.13 -0.06 5.99
CA MET A 73 -11.32 1.11 6.86
C MET A 73 -11.69 2.34 6.04
N ALA A 74 -11.04 2.57 4.90
CA ALA A 74 -11.34 3.67 3.98
C ALA A 74 -12.75 3.55 3.38
N ASP A 75 -13.13 2.36 2.92
CA ASP A 75 -14.46 2.06 2.38
C ASP A 75 -15.57 2.33 3.41
N ASN A 76 -15.29 2.05 4.70
CA ASN A 76 -16.18 2.37 5.81
C ASN A 76 -16.07 3.82 6.31
N GLY A 77 -15.32 4.67 5.64
CA GLY A 77 -15.26 6.11 5.92
C GLY A 77 -14.41 6.51 7.12
N CYS A 78 -13.60 5.61 7.70
CA CYS A 78 -12.83 5.88 8.92
C CYS A 78 -11.91 7.10 8.84
N PHE A 79 -11.47 7.50 7.65
CA PHE A 79 -10.47 8.55 7.45
C PHE A 79 -11.04 9.85 6.86
N ARG A 80 -12.33 9.90 6.53
CA ARG A 80 -12.94 11.03 5.78
C ARG A 80 -12.92 12.35 6.53
N GLU A 81 -13.04 12.29 7.85
CA GLU A 81 -13.11 13.48 8.69
C GLU A 81 -11.73 13.93 9.23
N LEU A 82 -10.66 13.28 8.78
CA LEU A 82 -9.32 13.67 9.17
C LEU A 82 -8.87 14.91 8.38
N ASP A 83 -8.33 15.89 9.09
CA ASP A 83 -7.59 16.97 8.47
C ASP A 83 -6.21 16.49 8.01
N VAL A 84 -5.57 15.61 8.80
CA VAL A 84 -4.29 15.01 8.47
C VAL A 84 -4.20 13.58 9.01
N ALA A 85 -3.66 12.66 8.19
CA ALA A 85 -3.26 11.32 8.61
C ALA A 85 -1.73 11.18 8.59
N ILE A 86 -1.14 10.70 9.68
CA ILE A 86 0.31 10.51 9.83
C ILE A 86 0.59 9.03 10.07
N GLY A 87 1.45 8.44 9.24
CA GLY A 87 2.01 7.11 9.44
C GLY A 87 3.52 7.15 9.61
N THR A 88 4.07 6.12 10.24
CA THR A 88 5.53 5.92 10.34
C THR A 88 5.90 4.56 9.79
N HIS A 89 7.11 4.41 9.26
CA HIS A 89 7.62 3.12 8.82
C HIS A 89 9.14 3.01 9.08
N ALA A 90 9.61 1.81 9.32
CA ALA A 90 11.04 1.52 9.41
C ALA A 90 11.68 1.50 8.00
N THR A 91 12.95 1.89 7.91
CA THR A 91 13.71 1.82 6.66
C THR A 91 15.14 1.30 6.90
N SER A 92 15.76 0.73 5.86
CA SER A 92 17.18 0.37 5.84
C SER A 92 18.11 1.53 5.47
N MET A 93 17.55 2.70 5.20
CA MET A 93 18.29 3.89 4.76
C MET A 93 18.22 5.01 5.79
N ASP A 94 18.87 6.15 5.51
CA ASP A 94 18.62 7.39 6.23
C ASP A 94 17.14 7.76 6.18
N ALA A 95 16.68 8.57 7.12
CA ALA A 95 15.26 8.94 7.19
C ALA A 95 14.79 9.66 5.91
N PHE A 96 13.54 9.49 5.56
CA PHE A 96 12.92 10.21 4.46
C PHE A 96 11.40 10.34 4.66
N VAL A 97 10.80 11.24 3.90
CA VAL A 97 9.35 11.34 3.80
C VAL A 97 8.90 10.55 2.59
N GLY A 98 7.90 9.68 2.75
CA GLY A 98 7.43 8.82 1.68
C GLY A 98 6.74 9.58 0.57
N GLY A 99 7.21 9.39 -0.66
CA GLY A 99 6.60 9.87 -1.90
C GLY A 99 5.43 9.01 -2.36
N SER A 100 5.24 8.87 -3.68
CA SER A 100 4.21 8.00 -4.28
C SER A 100 4.51 6.51 -4.09
N SER A 101 3.48 5.68 -4.17
CA SER A 101 3.55 4.23 -4.36
C SER A 101 2.72 3.83 -5.57
N MET A 102 2.79 2.58 -5.99
CA MET A 102 1.98 2.12 -7.13
C MET A 102 0.60 1.64 -6.69
N ALA A 103 -0.44 2.02 -7.44
CA ALA A 103 -1.73 1.34 -7.40
C ALA A 103 -1.59 -0.08 -7.93
N LEU A 104 -2.39 -1.02 -7.43
CA LEU A 104 -2.41 -2.38 -7.96
C LEU A 104 -3.78 -3.03 -7.90
N GLN A 105 -4.04 -3.92 -8.89
CA GLN A 105 -5.09 -4.91 -8.86
C GLN A 105 -4.50 -6.29 -9.03
N SER A 106 -4.78 -7.20 -8.11
CA SER A 106 -4.36 -8.60 -8.17
C SER A 106 -5.53 -9.54 -8.38
N TYR A 107 -5.26 -10.66 -9.06
CA TYR A 107 -6.23 -11.67 -9.43
C TYR A 107 -5.71 -13.07 -9.10
N ILE A 108 -6.64 -13.95 -8.74
CA ILE A 108 -6.51 -15.38 -8.95
C ILE A 108 -7.50 -15.72 -10.05
N ILE A 109 -7.01 -16.30 -11.16
CA ILE A 109 -7.78 -16.62 -12.33
C ILE A 109 -7.84 -18.14 -12.44
N THR A 110 -9.02 -18.69 -12.44
CA THR A 110 -9.24 -20.13 -12.68
C THR A 110 -9.83 -20.31 -14.07
N PHE A 111 -9.12 -21.04 -14.91
CA PHE A 111 -9.56 -21.46 -16.23
C PHE A 111 -10.19 -22.84 -16.14
N HIS A 112 -11.34 -23.03 -16.80
CA HIS A 112 -12.08 -24.27 -16.83
C HIS A 112 -12.21 -24.77 -18.27
N GLY A 113 -11.78 -25.99 -18.51
CA GLY A 113 -11.84 -26.66 -19.78
C GLY A 113 -12.55 -28.01 -19.70
N GLN A 114 -12.26 -28.88 -20.64
CA GLN A 114 -12.79 -30.24 -20.72
C GLN A 114 -11.67 -31.25 -20.94
N SER A 115 -11.57 -32.23 -20.05
CA SER A 115 -10.57 -33.28 -20.15
C SER A 115 -10.88 -34.27 -21.28
N SER A 116 -9.83 -34.76 -21.91
CA SER A 116 -9.89 -35.88 -22.87
C SER A 116 -8.53 -36.57 -22.96
N HIS A 117 -8.51 -37.75 -23.58
CA HIS A 117 -7.23 -38.43 -23.89
C HIS A 117 -6.54 -37.70 -25.03
N ALA A 118 -5.38 -37.12 -24.80
CA ALA A 118 -4.71 -36.21 -25.73
C ALA A 118 -4.34 -36.83 -27.11
N SER A 119 -4.07 -38.16 -27.16
CA SER A 119 -3.81 -38.85 -28.42
C SER A 119 -4.99 -39.67 -28.94
N GLY A 120 -5.88 -40.14 -28.05
CA GLY A 120 -7.00 -41.02 -28.44
C GLY A 120 -8.26 -40.28 -28.87
N ALA A 121 -8.55 -39.12 -28.28
CA ALA A 121 -9.73 -38.31 -28.59
C ALA A 121 -9.49 -36.82 -28.35
N PRO A 122 -8.43 -36.20 -28.91
CA PRO A 122 -8.08 -34.79 -28.65
C PRO A 122 -9.20 -33.81 -28.98
N TRP A 123 -9.99 -34.10 -30.01
CA TRP A 123 -11.12 -33.25 -30.46
C TRP A 123 -12.27 -33.11 -29.43
N LYS A 124 -12.29 -33.96 -28.39
CA LYS A 124 -13.25 -33.89 -27.30
C LYS A 124 -12.76 -32.98 -26.15
N GLY A 125 -11.48 -32.63 -26.13
CA GLY A 125 -10.89 -31.81 -25.09
C GLY A 125 -11.00 -30.32 -25.36
N ARG A 126 -10.95 -29.53 -24.26
CA ARG A 126 -10.75 -28.08 -24.24
C ARG A 126 -9.74 -27.79 -23.16
N SER A 127 -8.56 -27.29 -23.56
CA SER A 127 -7.44 -27.15 -22.65
C SER A 127 -7.50 -25.84 -21.85
N ALA A 128 -7.72 -25.95 -20.56
CA ALA A 128 -7.61 -24.81 -19.62
C ALA A 128 -6.16 -24.28 -19.57
N GLY A 129 -5.15 -25.16 -19.78
CA GLY A 129 -3.77 -24.78 -19.87
C GLY A 129 -3.47 -23.86 -21.06
N ASP A 130 -4.04 -24.18 -22.23
CA ASP A 130 -3.85 -23.37 -23.43
C ASP A 130 -4.49 -21.98 -23.24
N ALA A 131 -5.67 -21.90 -22.62
CA ALA A 131 -6.29 -20.63 -22.28
C ALA A 131 -5.39 -19.78 -21.37
N MET A 132 -4.77 -20.39 -20.36
CA MET A 132 -3.83 -19.72 -19.47
C MET A 132 -2.59 -19.22 -20.22
N PHE A 133 -1.97 -20.03 -21.09
CA PHE A 133 -0.79 -19.63 -21.87
C PHE A 133 -1.11 -18.55 -22.90
N LEU A 134 -2.23 -18.64 -23.60
CA LEU A 134 -2.70 -17.60 -24.51
C LEU A 134 -2.99 -16.30 -23.77
N SER A 135 -3.52 -16.37 -22.54
CA SER A 135 -3.69 -15.21 -21.68
C SER A 135 -2.36 -14.53 -21.38
N PHE A 136 -1.32 -15.28 -21.01
CA PHE A 136 0.01 -14.73 -20.76
C PHE A 136 0.61 -14.11 -22.03
N HIS A 137 0.50 -14.80 -23.16
CA HIS A 137 0.94 -14.24 -24.43
C HIS A 137 0.21 -12.94 -24.79
N GLY A 138 -1.10 -12.90 -24.59
CA GLY A 138 -1.90 -11.70 -24.81
C GLY A 138 -1.52 -10.54 -23.88
N ILE A 139 -1.13 -10.82 -22.63
CA ILE A 139 -0.57 -9.82 -21.72
C ILE A 139 0.77 -9.26 -22.24
N GLU A 140 1.65 -10.12 -22.80
CA GLU A 140 2.89 -9.62 -23.42
C GLU A 140 2.61 -8.71 -24.63
N CYS A 141 1.63 -9.03 -25.46
CA CYS A 141 1.18 -8.15 -26.56
C CYS A 141 0.60 -6.82 -26.03
N LEU A 142 -0.18 -6.86 -24.93
CA LEU A 142 -0.73 -5.66 -24.31
C LEU A 142 0.36 -4.75 -23.73
N ARG A 143 1.48 -5.32 -23.26
CA ARG A 143 2.58 -4.62 -22.58
C ARG A 143 3.19 -3.51 -23.43
N GLU A 144 3.19 -3.65 -24.76
CA GLU A 144 3.66 -2.61 -25.67
C GLU A 144 2.74 -1.37 -25.70
N HIS A 145 1.46 -1.56 -25.36
CA HIS A 145 0.40 -0.56 -25.56
C HIS A 145 -0.12 0.02 -24.23
N VAL A 146 0.73 0.15 -23.24
CA VAL A 146 0.42 0.73 -21.93
C VAL A 146 1.36 1.89 -21.61
N MET A 147 0.92 2.81 -20.73
CA MET A 147 1.74 3.95 -20.31
C MET A 147 2.98 3.48 -19.54
N ASP A 148 4.05 4.26 -19.66
CA ASP A 148 5.28 4.07 -18.87
C ASP A 148 4.97 4.00 -17.37
N GLY A 149 5.76 3.20 -16.65
CA GLY A 149 5.52 2.96 -15.23
C GLY A 149 4.50 1.86 -14.93
N THR A 150 3.78 1.32 -15.94
CA THR A 150 2.93 0.14 -15.77
C THR A 150 3.78 -1.10 -15.49
N ARG A 151 3.33 -1.96 -14.56
CA ARG A 151 3.93 -3.28 -14.30
C ARG A 151 2.87 -4.36 -14.36
N MET A 152 3.19 -5.47 -15.02
CA MET A 152 2.32 -6.64 -15.12
C MET A 152 3.12 -7.88 -14.77
N HIS A 153 2.59 -8.68 -13.84
CA HIS A 153 3.23 -9.90 -13.36
C HIS A 153 2.23 -11.03 -13.40
N TYR A 154 2.67 -12.22 -13.78
CA TYR A 154 1.84 -13.43 -13.70
C TYR A 154 2.66 -14.61 -13.18
N THR A 155 1.95 -15.60 -12.67
CA THR A 155 2.52 -16.86 -12.22
C THR A 155 1.53 -17.99 -12.43
N VAL A 156 2.07 -19.18 -12.70
CA VAL A 156 1.29 -20.43 -12.69
C VAL A 156 1.16 -20.89 -11.25
N ARG A 157 -0.05 -21.05 -10.75
CA ARG A 157 -0.35 -21.55 -9.39
C ARG A 157 -0.70 -23.03 -9.38
N GLU A 158 -1.51 -23.45 -10.37
CA GLU A 158 -1.89 -24.83 -10.59
C GLU A 158 -1.99 -25.03 -12.10
N ALA A 159 -1.29 -25.99 -12.64
CA ALA A 159 -1.36 -26.31 -14.05
C ALA A 159 -1.02 -27.78 -14.27
N MET A 160 -1.67 -28.33 -15.29
CA MET A 160 -1.27 -29.51 -16.03
C MET A 160 -1.14 -30.78 -15.22
N GLY A 161 -1.76 -31.79 -15.70
CA GLY A 161 -1.57 -33.17 -15.32
C GLY A 161 -0.59 -33.91 -16.22
N PRO A 162 -0.75 -35.23 -16.42
CA PRO A 162 0.04 -36.01 -17.33
C PRO A 162 -0.13 -35.51 -18.78
N SER A 163 0.94 -35.57 -19.58
CA SER A 163 0.98 -35.06 -20.94
C SER A 163 -0.02 -35.73 -21.92
N ASN A 164 -0.54 -36.89 -21.55
CA ASN A 164 -1.56 -37.63 -22.34
C ASN A 164 -3.01 -37.27 -21.93
N VAL A 165 -3.21 -36.28 -21.07
CA VAL A 165 -4.53 -35.82 -20.62
C VAL A 165 -4.67 -34.32 -20.89
N VAL A 166 -5.72 -33.92 -21.63
CA VAL A 166 -6.04 -32.51 -21.83
C VAL A 166 -6.47 -31.91 -20.49
N PRO A 167 -5.82 -30.82 -19.99
CA PRO A 167 -6.10 -30.28 -18.67
C PRO A 167 -7.46 -29.56 -18.62
N ALA A 168 -8.32 -30.01 -17.71
CA ALA A 168 -9.63 -29.41 -17.49
C ALA A 168 -9.60 -28.18 -16.55
N LYS A 169 -8.49 -27.94 -15.87
CA LYS A 169 -8.34 -26.81 -14.93
C LYS A 169 -6.91 -26.28 -14.99
N ALA A 170 -6.79 -24.95 -14.94
CA ALA A 170 -5.53 -24.25 -14.69
C ALA A 170 -5.80 -23.00 -13.83
N VAL A 171 -4.85 -22.65 -12.97
CA VAL A 171 -4.97 -21.48 -12.08
C VAL A 171 -3.74 -20.60 -12.22
N ALA A 172 -3.98 -19.32 -12.50
CA ALA A 172 -2.94 -18.30 -12.57
C ALA A 172 -3.11 -17.25 -11.45
N GLY A 173 -1.99 -16.68 -11.02
CA GLY A 173 -1.95 -15.40 -10.33
C GLY A 173 -1.57 -14.30 -11.32
N PHE A 174 -2.20 -13.15 -11.23
CA PHE A 174 -1.89 -11.99 -12.05
C PHE A 174 -1.97 -10.70 -11.23
N THR A 175 -1.07 -9.76 -11.49
CA THR A 175 -1.09 -8.43 -10.88
C THR A 175 -0.74 -7.39 -11.92
N VAL A 176 -1.56 -6.34 -12.00
CA VAL A 176 -1.26 -5.12 -12.76
C VAL A 176 -1.06 -3.96 -11.81
N ARG A 177 -0.05 -3.11 -12.07
CA ARG A 177 0.28 -1.92 -11.30
C ARG A 177 0.39 -0.71 -12.20
N SER A 178 0.04 0.46 -11.62
CA SER A 178 0.20 1.78 -12.25
C SER A 178 0.63 2.81 -11.22
N ASN A 179 1.36 3.85 -11.65
CA ASN A 179 1.65 5.01 -10.83
C ASN A 179 0.44 5.96 -10.71
N ASP A 180 -0.59 5.73 -11.50
CA ASP A 180 -1.78 6.57 -11.60
C ASP A 180 -3.04 5.73 -11.31
N ASN A 181 -3.88 6.22 -10.40
CA ASN A 181 -5.09 5.54 -9.95
C ASN A 181 -6.15 5.46 -11.07
N ASP A 182 -6.36 6.55 -11.79
CA ASP A 182 -7.37 6.64 -12.85
C ASP A 182 -6.97 5.78 -14.05
N TYR A 183 -5.67 5.82 -14.40
CA TYR A 183 -5.16 4.98 -15.46
C TYR A 183 -5.27 3.48 -15.13
N LEU A 184 -5.07 3.08 -13.86
CA LEU A 184 -5.30 1.70 -13.45
C LEU A 184 -6.73 1.25 -13.74
N GLN A 185 -7.74 2.13 -13.53
CA GLN A 185 -9.14 1.81 -13.86
C GLN A 185 -9.34 1.57 -15.35
N THR A 186 -8.58 2.22 -16.22
CA THR A 186 -8.63 1.97 -17.66
C THR A 186 -7.92 0.68 -18.07
N LEU A 187 -6.90 0.25 -17.31
CA LEU A 187 -6.15 -0.97 -17.59
C LEU A 187 -6.90 -2.24 -17.19
N ILE A 188 -7.62 -2.22 -16.08
CA ILE A 188 -8.37 -3.37 -15.56
C ILE A 188 -9.24 -4.02 -16.65
N PRO A 189 -10.16 -3.32 -17.33
CA PRO A 189 -10.98 -3.94 -18.36
C PRO A 189 -10.19 -4.40 -19.59
N ARG A 190 -9.04 -3.78 -19.89
CA ARG A 190 -8.17 -4.20 -21.00
C ARG A 190 -7.52 -5.54 -20.71
N VAL A 191 -7.03 -5.72 -19.49
CA VAL A 191 -6.44 -6.97 -19.00
C VAL A 191 -7.49 -8.09 -18.96
N GLU A 192 -8.69 -7.81 -18.45
CA GLU A 192 -9.78 -8.78 -18.37
C GLU A 192 -10.21 -9.27 -19.76
N LYS A 193 -10.28 -8.37 -20.75
CA LYS A 193 -10.54 -8.75 -22.16
C LYS A 193 -9.49 -9.68 -22.76
N VAL A 194 -8.22 -9.59 -22.33
CA VAL A 194 -7.19 -10.53 -22.79
C VAL A 194 -7.50 -11.94 -22.29
N PHE A 195 -7.89 -12.08 -21.02
CA PHE A 195 -8.23 -13.38 -20.43
C PHE A 195 -9.50 -13.96 -21.05
N GLU A 196 -10.52 -13.13 -21.24
CA GLU A 196 -11.77 -13.52 -21.90
C GLU A 196 -11.52 -13.95 -23.35
N GLY A 197 -10.72 -13.20 -24.10
CA GLY A 197 -10.34 -13.53 -25.47
C GLY A 197 -9.60 -14.86 -25.60
N ALA A 198 -8.70 -15.16 -24.66
CA ALA A 198 -8.02 -16.45 -24.60
C ALA A 198 -9.01 -17.62 -24.39
N CYS A 199 -9.99 -17.42 -23.52
CA CYS A 199 -11.05 -18.42 -23.31
C CYS A 199 -11.94 -18.60 -24.53
N MET A 200 -12.27 -17.51 -25.23
CA MET A 200 -13.02 -17.59 -26.49
C MET A 200 -12.27 -18.40 -27.54
N MET A 201 -10.95 -18.18 -27.70
CA MET A 201 -10.14 -18.93 -28.68
C MET A 201 -10.02 -20.42 -28.38
N THR A 202 -10.10 -20.79 -27.09
CA THR A 202 -9.92 -22.19 -26.62
C THR A 202 -11.23 -22.89 -26.28
N GLU A 203 -12.36 -22.23 -26.46
CA GLU A 203 -13.70 -22.73 -26.08
C GLU A 203 -13.75 -23.16 -24.60
N THR A 204 -13.08 -22.40 -23.73
CA THR A 204 -13.03 -22.60 -22.28
C THR A 204 -13.78 -21.49 -21.55
N THR A 205 -13.87 -21.59 -20.24
CA THR A 205 -14.44 -20.53 -19.39
C THR A 205 -13.44 -20.13 -18.29
N LEU A 206 -13.66 -18.99 -17.66
CA LEU A 206 -12.84 -18.54 -16.52
C LEU A 206 -13.70 -17.93 -15.41
N GLU A 207 -13.12 -17.87 -14.22
CA GLU A 207 -13.60 -17.07 -13.11
C GLU A 207 -12.44 -16.28 -12.49
N TYR A 208 -12.74 -15.07 -11.97
CA TYR A 208 -11.77 -14.26 -11.25
C TYR A 208 -12.09 -14.23 -9.76
N LYS A 209 -11.06 -14.39 -8.95
CA LYS A 209 -11.05 -13.88 -7.58
C LYS A 209 -10.17 -12.62 -7.56
N LYS A 210 -10.82 -11.45 -7.53
CA LYS A 210 -10.13 -10.16 -7.36
C LYS A 210 -9.76 -9.96 -5.89
N HIS A 211 -8.54 -9.52 -5.63
CA HIS A 211 -8.15 -9.01 -4.32
C HIS A 211 -8.58 -7.55 -4.18
N PRO A 212 -8.68 -7.00 -2.95
CA PRO A 212 -8.88 -5.58 -2.75
C PRO A 212 -7.85 -4.76 -3.51
N GLN A 213 -8.27 -3.65 -4.08
CA GLN A 213 -7.43 -2.79 -4.91
C GLN A 213 -6.68 -1.79 -4.03
N PHE A 214 -5.36 -1.76 -4.16
CA PHE A 214 -4.52 -0.75 -3.53
C PHE A 214 -4.49 0.50 -4.40
N ALA A 215 -4.70 1.67 -3.80
CA ALA A 215 -4.49 2.94 -4.47
C ALA A 215 -3.01 3.33 -4.49
N ALA A 216 -2.59 4.03 -5.52
CA ALA A 216 -1.30 4.73 -5.49
C ALA A 216 -1.35 5.82 -4.41
N ARG A 217 -0.30 5.91 -3.61
CA ARG A 217 -0.20 6.96 -2.60
C ARG A 217 -0.05 8.32 -3.26
N ILE A 218 -0.88 9.27 -2.85
CA ILE A 218 -0.83 10.67 -3.27
C ILE A 218 0.10 11.41 -2.30
N PRO A 219 1.26 11.92 -2.76
CA PRO A 219 2.12 12.75 -1.93
C PRO A 219 1.44 14.06 -1.56
N ASN A 220 1.72 14.58 -0.37
CA ASN A 220 1.28 15.88 0.09
C ASN A 220 2.51 16.74 0.42
N GLU A 221 2.78 17.74 -0.41
CA GLU A 221 4.02 18.52 -0.33
C GLU A 221 4.12 19.35 0.96
N PRO A 222 3.09 20.10 1.40
CA PRO A 222 3.14 20.84 2.66
C PRO A 222 3.47 19.96 3.86
N LEU A 223 2.83 18.78 3.97
CA LEU A 223 3.11 17.83 5.06
C LEU A 223 4.52 17.23 4.96
N ALA A 224 5.01 16.99 3.75
CA ALA A 224 6.36 16.49 3.54
C ALA A 224 7.41 17.51 4.01
N GLN A 225 7.22 18.79 3.73
CA GLN A 225 8.08 19.87 4.17
C GLN A 225 8.04 20.05 5.70
N ALA A 226 6.85 19.95 6.31
CA ALA A 226 6.72 19.98 7.78
C ALA A 226 7.50 18.81 8.42
N ALA A 227 7.36 17.60 7.91
CA ALA A 227 8.10 16.44 8.40
C ALA A 227 9.62 16.61 8.24
N LYS A 228 10.08 17.23 7.16
CA LYS A 228 11.51 17.51 6.94
C LYS A 228 12.04 18.51 7.98
N ARG A 229 11.31 19.58 8.27
CA ARG A 229 11.69 20.52 9.35
C ARG A 229 11.82 19.81 10.70
N VAL A 230 10.93 18.87 10.99
CA VAL A 230 11.01 18.04 12.21
C VAL A 230 12.27 17.18 12.22
N PHE A 231 12.61 16.53 11.10
CA PHE A 231 13.85 15.75 11.01
C PHE A 231 15.10 16.63 11.25
N ASP A 232 15.13 17.82 10.65
CA ASP A 232 16.22 18.79 10.83
C ASP A 232 16.34 19.22 12.32
N SER A 233 15.20 19.50 12.99
CA SER A 233 15.19 19.87 14.42
C SER A 233 15.70 18.76 15.35
N LEU A 234 15.49 17.51 14.95
CA LEU A 234 15.97 16.33 15.68
C LEU A 234 17.40 15.91 15.29
N ASN A 235 18.05 16.62 14.37
CA ASN A 235 19.33 16.25 13.76
C ASN A 235 19.31 14.83 13.16
N ILE A 236 18.17 14.42 12.60
CA ILE A 236 18.03 13.14 11.91
C ILE A 236 18.54 13.30 10.48
N LYS A 237 19.54 12.50 10.11
CA LYS A 237 20.07 12.49 8.76
C LYS A 237 19.01 11.99 7.78
N THR A 238 18.77 12.76 6.73
CA THR A 238 17.80 12.45 5.69
C THR A 238 18.45 12.12 4.36
N CYS A 239 17.75 11.34 3.53
CA CYS A 239 18.11 11.13 2.13
C CYS A 239 17.01 11.66 1.19
N ASP A 240 17.42 12.13 0.00
CA ASP A 240 16.55 12.77 -0.98
C ASP A 240 15.68 11.75 -1.77
N GLN A 241 15.12 10.77 -1.10
CA GLN A 241 14.19 9.82 -1.75
C GLN A 241 12.79 10.39 -2.03
N LEU A 242 12.56 11.65 -1.73
CA LEU A 242 11.30 12.37 -1.98
C LEU A 242 10.77 12.29 -3.43
N ILE A 243 11.60 11.92 -4.40
CA ILE A 243 11.30 12.11 -5.83
C ILE A 243 11.13 10.79 -6.59
N ARG A 244 11.50 9.65 -6.03
CA ARG A 244 11.34 8.37 -6.74
C ARG A 244 10.03 7.69 -6.38
N PRO A 245 9.18 7.39 -7.38
CA PRO A 245 8.06 6.49 -7.15
C PRO A 245 8.58 5.19 -6.55
N SER A 246 8.11 4.83 -5.37
CA SER A 246 8.37 3.50 -4.82
C SER A 246 7.80 2.46 -5.80
N GLY A 247 8.57 1.45 -6.18
CA GLY A 247 8.07 0.33 -6.98
C GLY A 247 7.09 -0.58 -6.20
N GLY A 248 6.95 -0.35 -4.89
CA GLY A 248 6.04 -1.05 -4.00
C GLY A 248 4.62 -0.46 -4.00
N SER A 249 3.73 -1.17 -3.35
CA SER A 249 2.36 -0.74 -3.06
C SER A 249 2.12 -0.89 -1.57
N THR A 250 1.28 -0.04 -1.01
CA THR A 250 0.84 -0.10 0.38
C THR A 250 -0.61 0.38 0.45
N ASP A 251 -1.40 -0.20 1.33
CA ASP A 251 -2.78 0.22 1.57
C ASP A 251 -2.89 1.61 2.24
N PHE A 252 -1.76 2.22 2.65
CA PHE A 252 -1.70 3.63 3.00
C PHE A 252 -2.05 4.54 1.81
N GLY A 253 -1.90 4.05 0.57
CA GLY A 253 -2.43 4.70 -0.62
C GLY A 253 -3.93 4.99 -0.51
N ASN A 254 -4.71 4.03 0.02
CA ASN A 254 -6.15 4.17 0.21
C ASN A 254 -6.52 5.19 1.29
N VAL A 255 -5.65 5.45 2.26
CA VAL A 255 -5.80 6.58 3.19
C VAL A 255 -5.53 7.90 2.47
N SER A 256 -4.47 7.96 1.66
CA SER A 256 -4.03 9.18 0.98
C SER A 256 -4.98 9.70 -0.09
N VAL A 257 -5.93 8.90 -0.55
CA VAL A 257 -7.03 9.34 -1.44
C VAL A 257 -8.27 9.80 -0.67
N MET A 258 -8.28 9.66 0.67
CA MET A 258 -9.40 10.07 1.52
C MET A 258 -9.13 11.38 2.26
N CYS A 259 -7.88 11.65 2.64
CA CYS A 259 -7.48 12.84 3.38
C CYS A 259 -6.01 13.19 3.13
N PRO A 260 -5.58 14.45 3.40
CA PRO A 260 -4.17 14.82 3.43
C PRO A 260 -3.38 13.88 4.33
N SER A 261 -2.29 13.32 3.83
CA SER A 261 -1.56 12.31 4.59
C SER A 261 -0.06 12.32 4.32
N VAL A 262 0.71 11.86 5.29
CA VAL A 262 2.15 11.73 5.20
C VAL A 262 2.63 10.45 5.87
N MET A 263 3.57 9.77 5.22
CA MET A 263 4.30 8.63 5.78
C MET A 263 5.75 9.05 5.99
N ILE A 264 6.25 8.98 7.22
CA ILE A 264 7.65 9.24 7.55
C ILE A 264 8.39 7.94 7.80
N TYR A 265 9.62 7.86 7.29
CA TYR A 265 10.45 6.67 7.37
C TYR A 265 11.65 6.93 8.26
N LEU A 266 11.88 6.06 9.25
CA LEU A 266 12.96 6.19 10.22
C LEU A 266 13.96 5.02 10.10
N PRO A 267 15.27 5.28 10.23
CA PRO A 267 16.30 4.24 10.13
C PRO A 267 16.08 3.12 11.16
N PHE A 268 16.14 1.89 10.72
CA PHE A 268 16.08 0.72 11.57
C PHE A 268 17.39 -0.08 11.48
N TYR A 269 17.59 -0.83 10.41
CA TYR A 269 18.74 -1.71 10.23
C TYR A 269 19.13 -1.77 8.74
N ASP A 270 20.44 -1.73 8.49
CA ASP A 270 21.00 -1.74 7.12
C ASP A 270 21.02 -3.17 6.54
N ALA A 271 19.83 -3.63 6.17
CA ALA A 271 19.59 -4.85 5.42
C ALA A 271 18.25 -4.70 4.67
N PRO A 272 17.99 -5.47 3.62
CA PRO A 272 16.70 -5.43 2.94
C PRO A 272 15.54 -5.73 3.89
N ALA A 273 14.46 -4.96 3.79
CA ALA A 273 13.19 -5.33 4.43
C ALA A 273 12.74 -6.72 3.96
N HIS A 274 11.95 -7.42 4.74
CA HIS A 274 11.53 -8.80 4.50
C HIS A 274 12.68 -9.82 4.52
N SER A 275 13.77 -9.50 5.24
CA SER A 275 14.91 -10.41 5.45
C SER A 275 14.93 -10.98 6.87
N ASP A 276 15.67 -12.08 7.04
CA ASP A 276 15.90 -12.70 8.36
C ASP A 276 16.63 -11.74 9.32
N ASP A 277 17.46 -10.83 8.82
CA ASP A 277 18.15 -9.83 9.62
C ASP A 277 17.16 -8.84 10.24
N TRP A 278 16.15 -8.39 9.51
CA TRP A 278 15.11 -7.51 10.06
C TRP A 278 14.34 -8.21 11.18
N MET A 279 14.04 -9.49 11.02
CA MET A 279 13.41 -10.29 12.07
C MET A 279 14.34 -10.44 13.29
N LYS A 280 15.61 -10.76 13.07
CA LYS A 280 16.63 -10.96 14.12
C LYS A 280 16.84 -9.71 14.97
N TYR A 281 16.92 -8.55 14.32
CA TYR A 281 17.18 -7.28 15.00
C TYR A 281 15.91 -6.56 15.47
N GLY A 282 14.72 -7.10 15.26
CA GLY A 282 13.44 -6.50 15.61
C GLY A 282 13.20 -6.23 17.11
N LYS A 283 14.04 -6.79 18.01
CA LYS A 283 14.02 -6.53 19.46
C LYS A 283 15.35 -5.93 19.98
N SER A 284 16.18 -5.43 19.09
CA SER A 284 17.50 -4.88 19.41
C SER A 284 17.43 -3.38 19.75
N ASP A 285 18.59 -2.81 20.07
CA ASP A 285 18.73 -1.36 20.24
C ASP A 285 18.48 -0.59 18.94
N TYR A 286 18.66 -1.20 17.77
CA TYR A 286 18.26 -0.61 16.49
C TYR A 286 16.75 -0.38 16.44
N ALA A 287 15.96 -1.41 16.79
CA ALA A 287 14.50 -1.30 16.86
C ALA A 287 14.05 -0.26 17.90
N ARG A 288 14.70 -0.22 19.06
CA ARG A 288 14.42 0.79 20.09
C ARG A 288 14.69 2.20 19.58
N ARG A 289 15.81 2.44 18.90
CA ARG A 289 16.12 3.75 18.30
C ARG A 289 15.12 4.15 17.24
N CYS A 290 14.76 3.24 16.35
CA CYS A 290 13.74 3.46 15.31
C CYS A 290 12.38 3.81 15.95
N LEU A 291 11.93 3.00 16.92
CA LEU A 291 10.67 3.23 17.65
C LEU A 291 10.66 4.61 18.33
N MET A 292 11.71 4.94 19.10
CA MET A 292 11.77 6.23 19.81
C MET A 292 11.92 7.41 18.85
N GLY A 293 12.66 7.24 17.75
CA GLY A 293 12.76 8.23 16.68
C GLY A 293 11.40 8.49 16.04
N SER A 294 10.68 7.42 15.69
CA SER A 294 9.33 7.49 15.12
C SER A 294 8.35 8.18 16.08
N THR A 295 8.38 7.81 17.37
CA THR A 295 7.54 8.43 18.41
C THR A 295 7.77 9.94 18.50
N ARG A 296 9.06 10.36 18.58
CA ARG A 296 9.42 11.78 18.69
C ARG A 296 9.07 12.55 17.43
N ALA A 297 9.42 12.01 16.26
CA ALA A 297 9.14 12.66 14.99
C ALA A 297 7.63 12.83 14.76
N THR A 298 6.81 11.82 15.09
CA THR A 298 5.35 11.92 15.00
C THR A 298 4.79 12.97 15.97
N ALA A 299 5.23 12.98 17.22
CA ALA A 299 4.77 13.96 18.20
C ALA A 299 5.13 15.39 17.79
N LEU A 300 6.37 15.63 17.38
CA LEU A 300 6.83 16.94 16.94
C LEU A 300 6.15 17.38 15.63
N LEU A 301 5.85 16.45 14.71
CA LEU A 301 5.11 16.78 13.51
C LEU A 301 3.68 17.26 13.83
N VAL A 302 3.01 16.63 14.79
CA VAL A 302 1.70 17.13 15.25
C VAL A 302 1.83 18.52 15.86
N LEU A 303 2.82 18.77 16.72
CA LEU A 303 3.05 20.09 17.31
C LEU A 303 3.34 21.14 16.20
N GLU A 304 4.22 20.84 15.27
CA GLU A 304 4.52 21.68 14.10
C GLU A 304 3.25 22.09 13.32
N LEU A 305 2.33 21.13 13.12
CA LEU A 305 1.06 21.39 12.43
C LEU A 305 0.11 22.26 13.27
N LEU A 306 0.10 22.10 14.58
CA LEU A 306 -0.73 22.91 15.50
C LEU A 306 -0.19 24.33 15.65
N GLU A 307 1.13 24.50 15.67
CA GLU A 307 1.79 25.81 15.71
C GLU A 307 1.68 26.56 14.37
N ASN A 308 1.53 25.81 13.25
CA ASN A 308 1.45 26.34 11.90
C ASN A 308 0.14 25.88 11.20
N PRO A 309 -1.04 26.38 11.60
CA PRO A 309 -2.33 25.93 11.05
C PRO A 309 -2.48 26.23 9.55
N ASP A 310 -1.70 27.15 8.99
CA ASP A 310 -1.62 27.37 7.54
C ASP A 310 -1.15 26.14 6.80
N CYS A 311 -0.22 25.37 7.37
CA CYS A 311 0.27 24.14 6.78
C CYS A 311 -0.86 23.12 6.58
N ILE A 312 -1.81 23.01 7.52
CA ILE A 312 -2.98 22.13 7.37
C ILE A 312 -3.91 22.62 6.23
N ARG A 313 -4.10 23.93 6.11
CA ARG A 313 -4.90 24.51 5.01
C ARG A 313 -4.25 24.29 3.64
N GLU A 314 -2.95 24.50 3.57
CA GLU A 314 -2.16 24.22 2.36
C GLU A 314 -2.16 22.73 2.00
N ALA A 315 -2.06 21.85 3.01
CA ALA A 315 -2.14 20.40 2.83
C ALA A 315 -3.51 19.97 2.26
N ARG A 316 -4.59 20.57 2.74
CA ARG A 316 -5.94 20.34 2.19
C ARG A 316 -6.02 20.82 0.74
N SER A 317 -5.53 22.03 0.45
CA SER A 317 -5.52 22.60 -0.91
C SER A 317 -4.69 21.74 -1.89
N ASP A 318 -3.52 21.25 -1.48
CA ASP A 318 -2.71 20.35 -2.29
C ASP A 318 -3.41 19.00 -2.54
N PHE A 319 -4.06 18.45 -1.52
CA PHE A 319 -4.87 17.24 -1.62
C PHE A 319 -6.02 17.42 -2.62
N ASP A 320 -6.84 18.46 -2.46
CA ASP A 320 -8.00 18.72 -3.33
C ASP A 320 -7.57 18.92 -4.79
N ARG A 321 -6.46 19.62 -5.03
CA ARG A 321 -5.88 19.79 -6.36
C ARG A 321 -5.44 18.48 -6.99
N ARG A 322 -4.81 17.58 -6.23
CA ARG A 322 -4.27 16.31 -6.73
C ARG A 322 -5.34 15.24 -6.91
N THR A 323 -6.39 15.27 -6.10
CA THR A 323 -7.51 14.31 -6.17
C THR A 323 -8.66 14.79 -7.06
N GLY A 324 -8.67 16.07 -7.45
CA GLY A 324 -9.79 16.67 -8.15
C GLY A 324 -11.04 16.88 -7.29
N ALA A 325 -10.94 16.73 -5.97
CA ALA A 325 -12.06 16.84 -5.03
C ALA A 325 -12.66 18.25 -4.92
N GLY A 326 -12.01 19.27 -5.50
CA GLY A 326 -12.46 20.67 -5.53
C GLY A 326 -13.18 21.07 -6.84
N LYS A 327 -13.54 20.12 -7.73
CA LYS A 327 -14.20 20.42 -9.00
C LYS A 327 -15.67 20.09 -8.98
#